data_ce5f64131e69a1a93998361305d830e5
#
_entry.id   ce5f64131e69a1a93998361305d830e5
#
_cell.length_a   1.000
_cell.length_b   1.000
_cell.length_c   1.000
_cell.angle_alpha   90.00
_cell.angle_beta   90.00
_cell.angle_gamma   90.00
#
_symmetry.space_group_name_H-M   'P 1'
#
loop_
_entity.id
_entity.type
_entity.pdbx_description
1 polymer ?
#
loop_
_entity_poly.entity_id
_entity_poly.type
_entity_poly.pdbx_seq_one_letter_code
_entity_poly.pdbx_strand_id
1 'polypeptide(L)'
;MYIEELELKNFRNYEELKVSFNKNVNIFLGRNAQGKTNLLEGIYLNAMAKSFKTNHDKELIRFGEEYCVIKTKAFAGDEDQTTEIIIDKNGKKGIKIDGVKVKRTSELLERLYIIVFSPEDLKIVKDEPEKRRRFIDREL
;
A
#
# COMPACT_ATOMS: atom_id res chain seq x y z
N MET A 1 6.23 -4.64 -15.55
CA MET A 1 5.86 -3.74 -14.43
C MET A 1 6.57 -4.18 -13.15
N TYR A 2 7.22 -3.27 -12.45
CA TYR A 2 7.83 -3.51 -11.14
C TYR A 2 7.99 -2.18 -10.38
N ILE A 3 8.08 -2.25 -9.05
CA ILE A 3 8.33 -1.08 -8.22
C ILE A 3 9.83 -0.87 -8.12
N GLU A 4 10.29 0.35 -8.37
CA GLU A 4 11.69 0.73 -8.25
C GLU A 4 12.01 1.29 -6.86
N GLU A 5 11.09 2.09 -6.31
CA GLU A 5 11.34 2.80 -5.06
C GLU A 5 10.03 3.00 -4.28
N LEU A 6 10.16 2.94 -2.96
CA LEU A 6 9.12 3.32 -2.00
C LEU A 6 9.69 4.35 -1.04
N GLU A 7 9.00 5.46 -0.88
CA GLU A 7 9.24 6.45 0.16
C GLU A 7 8.03 6.49 1.10
N LEU A 8 8.30 6.43 2.40
CA LEU A 8 7.30 6.57 3.46
C LEU A 8 7.73 7.71 4.38
N LYS A 9 6.79 8.58 4.75
CA LYS A 9 7.00 9.62 5.73
C LYS A 9 5.85 9.62 6.73
N ASN A 10 6.18 9.58 8.03
CA ASN A 10 5.22 9.54 9.14
C ASN A 10 4.14 8.45 8.97
N PHE A 11 4.54 7.30 8.46
CA PHE A 11 3.65 6.19 8.14
C PHE A 11 3.85 5.04 9.12
N ARG A 12 2.81 4.70 9.88
CA ARG A 12 2.85 3.64 10.89
C ARG A 12 3.99 3.88 11.89
N ASN A 13 4.97 3.01 11.93
CA ASN A 13 6.16 3.13 12.78
C ASN A 13 7.33 3.84 12.10
N TYR A 14 7.20 4.17 10.82
CA TYR A 14 8.26 4.86 10.08
C TYR A 14 8.12 6.37 10.21
N GLU A 15 9.17 7.03 10.68
CA GLU A 15 9.30 8.47 10.59
C GLU A 15 9.65 8.85 9.15
N GLU A 16 10.71 8.23 8.63
CA GLU A 16 11.12 8.35 7.25
C GLU A 16 11.76 7.04 6.79
N LEU A 17 11.38 6.57 5.62
CA LEU A 17 11.95 5.40 4.97
C LEU A 17 12.02 5.62 3.48
N LYS A 18 13.18 5.31 2.89
CA LYS A 18 13.36 5.22 1.46
C LYS A 18 14.02 3.89 1.13
N VAL A 19 13.37 3.11 0.27
CA VAL A 19 13.83 1.77 -0.15
C VAL A 19 13.78 1.66 -1.66
N SER A 20 14.89 1.22 -2.25
CA SER A 20 14.97 0.83 -3.65
C SER A 20 14.84 -0.68 -3.78
N PHE A 21 14.12 -1.14 -4.80
CA PHE A 21 13.82 -2.55 -5.03
C PHE A 21 14.58 -3.10 -6.22
N ASN A 22 14.92 -4.37 -6.14
CA ASN A 22 15.36 -5.13 -7.29
C ASN A 22 14.15 -5.47 -8.19
N LYS A 23 14.38 -5.54 -9.51
CA LYS A 23 13.33 -5.82 -10.49
C LYS A 23 12.60 -7.15 -10.26
N ASN A 24 13.29 -8.17 -9.76
CA ASN A 24 12.75 -9.53 -9.66
C ASN A 24 12.25 -9.86 -8.26
N VAL A 25 13.16 -10.17 -7.33
CA VAL A 25 12.85 -10.66 -5.99
C VAL A 25 13.49 -9.76 -4.94
N ASN A 26 12.69 -9.37 -3.94
CA ASN A 26 13.14 -8.63 -2.78
C ASN A 26 12.73 -9.39 -1.52
N ILE A 27 13.66 -9.61 -0.60
CA ILE A 27 13.42 -10.34 0.65
C ILE A 27 13.65 -9.41 1.83
N PHE A 28 12.63 -9.23 2.66
CA PHE A 28 12.71 -8.42 3.87
C PHE A 28 12.87 -9.33 5.10
N LEU A 29 14.04 -9.24 5.73
CA LEU A 29 14.36 -9.98 6.93
C LEU A 29 14.34 -9.05 8.14
N GLY A 30 13.95 -9.57 9.29
CA GLY A 30 13.92 -8.83 10.54
C GLY A 30 13.03 -9.52 11.56
N ARG A 31 13.13 -9.08 12.83
CA ARG A 31 12.28 -9.58 13.93
C ARG A 31 10.82 -9.16 13.70
N ASN A 32 9.90 -9.86 14.34
CA ASN A 32 8.48 -9.47 14.33
C ASN A 32 8.31 -8.07 14.93
N ALA A 33 7.26 -7.36 14.50
CA ALA A 33 6.95 -5.99 14.90
C ALA A 33 7.94 -4.88 14.47
N GLN A 34 8.92 -5.16 13.62
CA GLN A 34 9.86 -4.15 13.12
C GLN A 34 9.39 -3.39 11.86
N GLY A 35 8.16 -3.61 11.43
CA GLY A 35 7.58 -2.84 10.34
C GLY A 35 7.57 -3.51 8.96
N LYS A 36 8.09 -4.74 8.79
CA LYS A 36 8.09 -5.45 7.48
C LYS A 36 6.71 -5.44 6.80
N THR A 37 5.67 -5.79 7.56
CA THR A 37 4.29 -5.77 7.06
C THR A 37 3.79 -4.36 6.78
N ASN A 38 4.26 -3.36 7.51
CA ASN A 38 3.90 -1.95 7.26
C ASN A 38 4.52 -1.44 5.95
N LEU A 39 5.70 -1.92 5.58
CA LEU A 39 6.31 -1.63 4.29
C LEU A 39 5.44 -2.19 3.14
N LEU A 40 5.02 -3.45 3.23
CA LEU A 40 4.10 -4.07 2.25
C LEU A 40 2.75 -3.35 2.23
N GLU A 41 2.25 -2.92 3.39
CA GLU A 41 1.02 -2.12 3.49
C GLU A 41 1.15 -0.78 2.74
N GLY A 42 2.30 -0.11 2.84
CA GLY A 42 2.57 1.12 2.09
C GLY A 42 2.53 0.91 0.57
N ILE A 43 3.13 -0.17 0.08
CA ILE A 43 3.07 -0.55 -1.34
C ILE A 43 1.62 -0.81 -1.76
N TYR A 44 0.90 -1.63 -1.01
CA TYR A 44 -0.49 -1.98 -1.31
C TYR A 44 -1.40 -0.74 -1.30
N LEU A 45 -1.25 0.12 -0.29
CA LEU A 45 -2.02 1.36 -0.18
C LEU A 45 -1.81 2.25 -1.39
N ASN A 46 -0.58 2.34 -1.89
CA ASN A 46 -0.26 3.16 -3.05
C ASN A 46 -0.80 2.61 -4.37
N ALA A 47 -1.05 1.30 -4.46
CA ALA A 47 -1.68 0.67 -5.62
C ALA A 47 -3.22 0.69 -5.54
N MET A 48 -3.77 0.45 -4.35
CA MET A 48 -5.21 0.20 -4.16
C MET A 48 -5.95 1.36 -3.47
N ALA A 49 -5.25 2.42 -3.07
CA ALA A 49 -5.74 3.53 -2.28
C ALA A 49 -6.44 3.13 -0.96
N LYS A 50 -6.23 1.92 -0.48
CA LYS A 50 -6.78 1.39 0.78
C LYS A 50 -5.77 0.47 1.46
N SER A 51 -5.82 0.39 2.79
CA SER A 51 -5.04 -0.59 3.55
C SER A 51 -5.71 -1.97 3.50
N PHE A 52 -4.90 -3.03 3.59
CA PHE A 52 -5.40 -4.38 3.82
C PHE A 52 -5.54 -4.73 5.32
N LYS A 53 -5.06 -3.84 6.22
CA LYS A 53 -5.11 -4.04 7.68
C LYS A 53 -6.22 -3.27 8.36
N THR A 54 -6.57 -2.08 7.86
CA THR A 54 -7.53 -1.19 8.50
C THR A 54 -8.38 -0.47 7.47
N ASN A 55 -9.62 -0.15 7.88
CA ASN A 55 -10.51 0.72 7.11
C ASN A 55 -10.44 2.18 7.58
N HIS A 56 -9.61 2.49 8.56
CA HIS A 56 -9.47 3.82 9.15
C HIS A 56 -8.14 4.44 8.74
N ASP A 57 -8.16 5.31 7.74
CA ASP A 57 -6.96 5.94 7.18
C ASP A 57 -6.11 6.70 8.22
N LYS A 58 -6.74 7.23 9.27
CA LYS A 58 -6.03 7.91 10.38
C LYS A 58 -5.02 7.01 11.11
N GLU A 59 -5.29 5.71 11.17
CA GLU A 59 -4.41 4.73 11.82
C GLU A 59 -3.12 4.47 11.04
N LEU A 60 -3.04 4.95 9.80
CA LEU A 60 -1.86 4.86 8.96
C LEU A 60 -0.82 5.93 9.33
N ILE A 61 -1.25 7.02 9.96
CA ILE A 61 -0.39 8.12 10.38
C ILE A 61 0.40 7.69 11.63
N ARG A 62 1.68 8.01 11.66
CA ARG A 62 2.54 7.79 12.82
C ARG A 62 2.00 8.54 14.02
N PHE A 63 2.04 7.91 15.17
CA PHE A 63 1.54 8.50 16.41
C PHE A 63 2.20 9.86 16.69
N GLY A 64 1.38 10.88 16.97
CA GLY A 64 1.81 12.26 17.22
C GLY A 64 1.96 13.13 15.98
N GLU A 65 1.79 12.58 14.76
CA GLU A 65 1.95 13.30 13.51
C GLU A 65 0.61 13.77 12.92
N GLU A 66 0.65 14.82 12.11
CA GLU A 66 -0.53 15.45 11.52
C GLU A 66 -0.93 14.83 10.17
N TYR A 67 0.03 14.19 9.49
CA TYR A 67 -0.16 13.58 8.16
C TYR A 67 0.89 12.52 7.91
N CYS A 68 0.62 11.65 6.94
CA CYS A 68 1.63 10.75 6.36
C CYS A 68 1.67 10.87 4.84
N VAL A 69 2.80 10.48 4.27
CA VAL A 69 3.03 10.44 2.82
C VAL A 69 3.53 9.05 2.44
N ILE A 70 2.95 8.52 1.40
CA ILE A 70 3.37 7.27 0.77
C ILE A 70 3.62 7.56 -0.71
N LYS A 71 4.84 7.33 -1.19
CA LYS A 71 5.20 7.56 -2.57
C LYS A 71 5.88 6.33 -3.15
N THR A 72 5.48 5.92 -4.34
CA THR A 72 6.14 4.87 -5.11
C THR A 72 6.57 5.38 -6.45
N LYS A 73 7.73 4.90 -6.88
CA LYS A 73 8.17 4.96 -8.26
C LYS A 73 8.12 3.55 -8.84
N ALA A 74 7.42 3.38 -9.94
CA ALA A 74 7.26 2.10 -10.60
C ALA A 74 7.56 2.23 -12.10
N PHE A 75 8.08 1.16 -12.69
CA PHE A 75 8.25 1.02 -14.11
C PHE A 75 7.08 0.20 -14.68
N ALA A 76 6.26 0.82 -15.51
CA ALA A 76 5.08 0.20 -16.11
C ALA A 76 5.05 0.46 -17.63
N GLY A 77 5.08 -0.61 -18.42
CA GLY A 77 5.26 -0.47 -19.86
C GLY A 77 6.70 -0.05 -20.19
N ASP A 78 6.85 1.10 -20.81
CA ASP A 78 8.16 1.68 -21.18
C ASP A 78 8.44 3.02 -20.45
N GLU A 79 7.66 3.36 -19.44
CA GLU A 79 7.72 4.63 -18.73
C GLU A 79 7.83 4.48 -17.22
N ASP A 80 8.56 5.40 -16.61
CA ASP A 80 8.56 5.60 -15.15
C ASP A 80 7.25 6.27 -14.73
N GLN A 81 6.68 5.78 -13.66
CA GLN A 81 5.44 6.29 -13.10
C GLN A 81 5.59 6.56 -11.60
N THR A 82 5.17 7.72 -11.17
CA THR A 82 5.19 8.10 -9.76
C THR A 82 3.79 8.25 -9.23
N THR A 83 3.51 7.60 -8.10
CA THR A 83 2.26 7.76 -7.36
C THR A 83 2.55 8.24 -5.96
N GLU A 84 1.82 9.25 -5.50
CA GLU A 84 1.93 9.81 -4.15
C GLU A 84 0.55 9.86 -3.50
N ILE A 85 0.45 9.33 -2.29
CA ILE A 85 -0.74 9.43 -1.43
C ILE A 85 -0.37 10.20 -0.17
N ILE A 86 -1.17 11.20 0.16
CA ILE A 86 -1.07 11.98 1.40
C ILE A 86 -2.36 11.78 2.18
N ILE A 87 -2.25 11.47 3.46
CA ILE A 87 -3.40 11.30 4.37
C ILE A 87 -3.20 12.24 5.54
N ASP A 88 -4.19 13.09 5.82
CA ASP A 88 -4.16 14.00 6.96
C ASP A 88 -4.87 13.42 8.20
N LYS A 89 -4.70 14.05 9.34
CA LYS A 89 -5.28 13.65 10.63
C LYS A 89 -6.82 13.61 10.64
N ASN A 90 -7.47 14.25 9.67
CA ASN A 90 -8.92 14.21 9.52
C ASN A 90 -9.35 13.00 8.67
N GLY A 91 -8.39 12.21 8.14
CA GLY A 91 -8.62 11.08 7.26
C GLY A 91 -8.88 11.50 5.81
N LYS A 92 -8.59 12.76 5.46
CA LYS A 92 -8.68 13.22 4.08
C LYS A 92 -7.48 12.71 3.29
N LYS A 93 -7.76 12.09 2.17
CA LYS A 93 -6.78 11.49 1.27
C LYS A 93 -6.61 12.35 0.01
N GLY A 94 -5.37 12.70 -0.30
CA GLY A 94 -4.99 13.31 -1.56
C GLY A 94 -4.12 12.35 -2.37
N ILE A 95 -4.35 12.24 -3.67
CA ILE A 95 -3.61 11.35 -4.57
C ILE A 95 -3.03 12.19 -5.71
N LYS A 96 -1.75 11.96 -6.04
CA LYS A 96 -1.09 12.51 -7.22
C LYS A 96 -0.49 11.37 -8.04
N ILE A 97 -0.61 11.47 -9.35
CA ILE A 97 0.03 10.60 -10.33
C ILE A 97 0.91 11.50 -11.20
N ASP A 98 2.20 11.19 -11.27
CA ASP A 98 3.20 11.98 -12.00
C ASP A 98 3.16 13.48 -11.65
N GLY A 99 2.96 13.77 -10.36
CA GLY A 99 2.86 15.12 -9.82
C GLY A 99 1.50 15.79 -10.01
N VAL A 100 0.59 15.21 -10.79
CA VAL A 100 -0.74 15.75 -11.08
C VAL A 100 -1.76 15.19 -10.09
N LYS A 101 -2.51 16.07 -9.43
CA LYS A 101 -3.58 15.65 -8.51
C LYS A 101 -4.73 14.99 -9.27
N VAL A 102 -5.12 13.79 -8.86
CA VAL A 102 -6.26 13.08 -9.41
C VAL A 102 -7.49 13.20 -8.53
N LYS A 103 -8.66 13.16 -9.15
CA LYS A 103 -9.94 13.32 -8.46
C LYS A 103 -10.59 12.00 -8.08
N ARG A 104 -10.29 10.94 -8.83
CA ARG A 104 -10.92 9.62 -8.66
C ARG A 104 -9.88 8.57 -8.29
N THR A 105 -10.14 7.81 -7.29
CA THR A 105 -9.30 6.68 -6.87
C THR A 105 -9.16 5.61 -7.97
N SER A 106 -10.17 5.49 -8.85
CA SER A 106 -10.13 4.55 -9.98
C SER A 106 -8.95 4.81 -10.94
N GLU A 107 -8.52 6.06 -11.06
CA GLU A 107 -7.36 6.41 -11.89
C GLU A 107 -6.05 5.78 -11.39
N LEU A 108 -6.00 5.47 -10.08
CA LEU A 108 -4.87 4.79 -9.45
C LEU A 108 -4.88 3.28 -9.74
N LEU A 109 -6.07 2.66 -9.71
CA LEU A 109 -6.21 1.20 -9.85
C LEU A 109 -5.77 0.67 -11.21
N GLU A 110 -5.74 1.52 -12.23
CA GLU A 110 -5.31 1.17 -13.59
C GLU A 110 -3.78 1.22 -13.75
N ARG A 111 -3.06 1.71 -12.74
CA ARG A 111 -1.63 2.03 -12.86
C ARG A 111 -0.70 0.94 -12.35
N LEU A 112 -1.06 0.29 -11.26
CA LEU A 112 -0.24 -0.73 -10.64
C LEU A 112 -1.10 -1.91 -10.20
N TYR A 113 -0.89 -3.07 -10.83
CA TYR A 113 -1.54 -4.32 -10.43
C TYR A 113 -0.72 -5.00 -9.34
N ILE A 114 -1.35 -5.28 -8.21
CA ILE A 114 -0.70 -5.89 -7.06
C ILE A 114 -1.52 -7.06 -6.54
N ILE A 115 -0.84 -8.13 -6.19
CA ILE A 115 -1.42 -9.27 -5.48
C ILE A 115 -0.70 -9.38 -4.15
N VAL A 116 -1.46 -9.37 -3.04
CA VAL A 116 -0.93 -9.62 -1.70
C VAL A 116 -1.41 -10.98 -1.24
N PHE A 117 -0.48 -11.78 -0.77
CA PHE A 117 -0.76 -13.05 -0.14
C PHE A 117 -0.26 -13.03 1.30
N SER A 118 -1.15 -13.29 2.25
CA SER A 118 -0.85 -13.30 3.67
C SER A 118 -1.14 -14.68 4.29
N PRO A 119 -0.54 -15.01 5.45
CA PRO A 119 -0.89 -16.22 6.18
C PRO A 119 -2.38 -16.30 6.55
N GLU A 120 -3.05 -15.17 6.70
CA GLU A 120 -4.49 -15.08 6.95
C GLU A 120 -5.30 -15.59 5.76
N ASP A 121 -4.82 -15.44 4.54
CA ASP A 121 -5.50 -15.92 3.33
C ASP A 121 -5.55 -17.46 3.29
N LEU A 122 -4.60 -18.14 3.94
CA LEU A 122 -4.64 -19.59 4.11
C LEU A 122 -5.82 -20.06 4.97
N LYS A 123 -6.39 -19.20 5.80
CA LYS A 123 -7.60 -19.50 6.57
C LYS A 123 -8.82 -19.70 5.68
N ILE A 124 -8.83 -19.12 4.47
CA ILE A 124 -9.91 -19.31 3.48
C ILE A 124 -10.09 -20.81 3.17
N VAL A 125 -9.01 -21.57 3.16
CA VAL A 125 -9.05 -23.01 2.92
C VAL A 125 -9.54 -23.78 4.16
N LYS A 126 -9.25 -23.28 5.37
CA LYS A 126 -9.52 -23.96 6.65
C LYS A 126 -10.79 -23.48 7.35
N ASP A 127 -11.24 -22.25 7.05
CA ASP A 127 -12.36 -21.63 7.70
C ASP A 127 -13.72 -21.96 7.04
N GLU A 128 -14.78 -21.44 7.64
CA GLU A 128 -16.18 -21.68 7.26
C GLU A 128 -16.50 -21.24 5.82
N PRO A 129 -17.49 -21.86 5.16
CA PRO A 129 -17.92 -21.54 3.79
C PRO A 129 -18.31 -20.08 3.59
N GLU A 130 -18.83 -19.42 4.64
CA GLU A 130 -19.26 -18.02 4.57
C GLU A 130 -18.07 -17.07 4.30
N LYS A 131 -16.90 -17.32 4.91
CA LYS A 131 -15.70 -16.50 4.67
C LYS A 131 -15.17 -16.67 3.26
N ARG A 132 -15.31 -17.87 2.67
CA ARG A 132 -14.96 -18.11 1.25
C ARG A 132 -15.87 -17.33 0.31
N ARG A 133 -17.18 -17.29 0.58
CA ARG A 133 -18.13 -16.49 -0.22
C ARG A 133 -17.78 -15.01 -0.16
N ARG A 134 -17.57 -14.45 1.05
CA ARG A 134 -17.18 -13.04 1.22
C ARG A 134 -15.88 -12.69 0.49
N PHE A 135 -14.94 -13.62 0.41
CA PHE A 135 -13.71 -13.42 -0.35
C PHE A 135 -14.01 -13.27 -1.85
N ILE A 136 -14.78 -14.20 -2.41
CA ILE A 136 -15.17 -14.19 -3.82
C ILE A 136 -15.97 -12.92 -4.15
N ASP A 137 -16.96 -12.57 -3.32
CA ASP A 137 -17.81 -11.38 -3.50
C ASP A 137 -17.01 -10.06 -3.45
N ARG A 138 -15.84 -10.07 -2.84
CA ARG A 138 -14.95 -8.90 -2.79
C ARG A 138 -14.05 -8.76 -4.02
N GLU A 139 -13.72 -9.87 -4.67
CA GLU A 139 -12.80 -9.92 -5.81
C GLU A 139 -13.55 -9.84 -7.18
N LEU A 140 -14.86 -10.02 -7.19
CA LEU A 140 -15.75 -9.81 -8.34
C LEU A 140 -16.32 -8.38 -8.35
#